data_4f5f660ae9d888b341e653d017f39941
#
_entry.id   4f5f660ae9d888b341e653d017f39941
#
_cell.length_a   1.000
_cell.length_b   1.000
_cell.length_c   1.000
_cell.angle_alpha   90.00
_cell.angle_beta   90.00
_cell.angle_gamma   90.00
#
_symmetry.space_group_name_H-M   'P 1'
#
loop_
_entity.id
_entity.type
_entity.pdbx_description
1 polymer ?
#
loop_
_entity_poly.entity_id
_entity_poly.type
_entity_poly.pdbx_seq_one_letter_code
_entity_poly.pdbx_strand_id
1 'polypeptide(L)'
;MGETLVEKILSEKMGRTVRAGETVVVDVDFAALHDGSGPLLVRLMKERGYEGAPVFDPERVLFANEFGPVPTREIANEHALTREYACSHSCHWEEGGTGHVHAHVSVSYTHLTLPTN
;
A
#
# COMPACT_ATOMS: atom_id res chain seq x y z
N MET A 1 10.07 16.01 -27.76
CA MET A 1 8.74 15.93 -27.12
C MET A 1 8.90 15.72 -25.62
N GLY A 2 8.02 16.35 -24.85
CA GLY A 2 8.05 16.21 -23.40
C GLY A 2 7.72 14.80 -22.93
N GLU A 3 8.21 14.45 -21.75
CA GLU A 3 7.88 13.21 -21.08
C GLU A 3 6.67 13.41 -20.17
N THR A 4 5.84 12.40 -20.05
CA THR A 4 4.78 12.38 -19.05
C THR A 4 5.37 12.19 -17.65
N LEU A 5 4.61 12.53 -16.61
CA LEU A 5 5.04 12.33 -15.23
C LEU A 5 5.40 10.86 -14.96
N VAL A 6 4.62 9.92 -15.48
CA VAL A 6 4.85 8.49 -15.32
C VAL A 6 6.15 8.07 -16.01
N GLU A 7 6.40 8.53 -17.24
CA GLU A 7 7.65 8.25 -17.95
C GLU A 7 8.86 8.78 -17.17
N LYS A 8 8.77 9.96 -16.60
CA LYS A 8 9.85 10.53 -15.77
C LYS A 8 10.12 9.70 -14.54
N ILE A 9 9.09 9.34 -13.77
CA ILE A 9 9.22 8.55 -12.54
C ILE A 9 9.80 7.16 -12.84
N LEU A 10 9.28 6.48 -13.86
CA LEU A 10 9.76 5.15 -14.24
C LEU A 10 11.18 5.20 -14.83
N SER A 11 11.50 6.23 -15.61
CA SER A 11 12.86 6.41 -16.16
C SER A 11 13.88 6.63 -15.05
N GLU A 12 13.56 7.45 -14.06
CA GLU A 12 14.42 7.67 -12.90
C GLU A 12 14.60 6.38 -12.11
N LYS A 13 13.51 5.66 -11.85
CA LYS A 13 13.54 4.38 -11.13
C LYS A 13 14.35 3.29 -11.83
N MET A 14 14.26 3.25 -13.16
CA MET A 14 14.98 2.27 -13.99
C MET A 14 16.42 2.65 -14.32
N GLY A 15 16.80 3.90 -14.11
CA GLY A 15 18.11 4.41 -14.53
C GLY A 15 18.29 4.47 -16.06
N ARG A 16 17.20 4.44 -16.82
CA ARG A 16 17.17 4.56 -18.28
C ARG A 16 15.89 5.22 -18.75
N THR A 17 15.87 5.70 -19.97
CA THR A 17 14.63 6.24 -20.56
C THR A 17 13.58 5.15 -20.72
N VAL A 18 12.38 5.42 -20.23
CA VAL A 18 11.18 4.58 -20.39
C VAL A 18 10.10 5.38 -21.11
N ARG A 19 9.42 4.76 -22.05
CA ARG A 19 8.38 5.37 -22.87
C ARG A 19 7.05 4.62 -22.76
N ALA A 20 5.97 5.33 -23.05
CA ALA A 20 4.65 4.73 -23.15
C ALA A 20 4.65 3.55 -24.13
N GLY A 21 3.99 2.46 -23.76
CA GLY A 21 3.97 1.20 -24.51
C GLY A 21 5.02 0.18 -24.10
N GLU A 22 6.03 0.57 -23.32
CA GLU A 22 7.00 -0.38 -22.76
C GLU A 22 6.43 -1.11 -21.54
N THR A 23 6.82 -2.37 -21.37
CA THR A 23 6.62 -3.12 -20.13
C THR A 23 7.91 -3.09 -19.33
N VAL A 24 7.84 -2.62 -18.09
CA VAL A 24 9.01 -2.53 -17.20
C VAL A 24 8.73 -3.24 -15.89
N VAL A 25 9.79 -3.76 -15.26
CA VAL A 25 9.74 -4.33 -13.92
C VAL A 25 10.52 -3.42 -12.99
N VAL A 26 9.87 -2.91 -11.96
CA VAL A 26 10.47 -1.99 -10.98
C VAL A 26 10.29 -2.52 -9.58
N ASP A 27 11.22 -2.20 -8.69
CA ASP A 27 11.06 -2.48 -7.27
C ASP A 27 10.02 -1.54 -6.66
N VAL A 28 9.21 -2.08 -5.75
CA VAL A 28 8.19 -1.31 -5.03
C VAL A 28 8.84 -0.57 -3.88
N ASP A 29 8.66 0.75 -3.84
CA ASP A 29 9.18 1.58 -2.74
C ASP A 29 8.24 1.63 -1.55
N PHE A 30 6.93 1.60 -1.80
CA PHE A 30 5.91 1.66 -0.76
C PHE A 30 4.61 1.04 -1.27
N ALA A 31 3.97 0.24 -0.43
CA ALA A 31 2.66 -0.37 -0.72
C ALA A 31 1.62 0.13 0.27
N ALA A 32 0.51 0.63 -0.24
CA ALA A 32 -0.61 1.07 0.58
C ALA A 32 -1.89 0.34 0.18
N LEU A 33 -2.62 -0.13 1.17
CA LEU A 33 -3.87 -0.86 1.00
C LEU A 33 -4.98 -0.15 1.77
N HIS A 34 -6.14 -0.06 1.16
CA HIS A 34 -7.33 0.55 1.77
C HIS A 34 -8.37 -0.52 2.14
N ASP A 35 -9.53 -0.08 2.60
CA ASP A 35 -10.63 -0.92 3.09
C ASP A 35 -11.06 -2.04 2.15
N GLY A 36 -11.00 -1.82 0.84
CA GLY A 36 -11.36 -2.85 -0.14
C GLY A 36 -10.21 -3.82 -0.45
N SER A 37 -9.00 -3.31 -0.62
CA SER A 37 -7.85 -4.12 -1.01
C SER A 37 -7.21 -4.87 0.17
N GLY A 38 -7.22 -4.29 1.36
CA GLY A 38 -6.64 -4.90 2.56
C GLY A 38 -7.27 -6.26 2.90
N PRO A 39 -8.58 -6.33 3.15
CA PRO A 39 -9.25 -7.60 3.47
C PRO A 39 -9.13 -8.64 2.36
N LEU A 40 -9.21 -8.21 1.10
CA LEU A 40 -9.04 -9.10 -0.05
C LEU A 40 -7.66 -9.75 -0.05
N LEU A 41 -6.62 -8.96 0.15
CA LEU A 41 -5.25 -9.47 0.25
C LEU A 41 -5.13 -10.50 1.38
N VAL A 42 -5.61 -10.17 2.57
CA VAL A 42 -5.51 -11.05 3.74
C VAL A 42 -6.20 -12.39 3.48
N ARG A 43 -7.39 -12.37 2.88
CA ARG A 43 -8.10 -13.60 2.51
C ARG A 43 -7.32 -14.43 1.49
N LEU A 44 -6.79 -13.80 0.45
CA LEU A 44 -5.99 -14.49 -0.57
C LEU A 44 -4.73 -15.13 0.03
N MET A 45 -4.06 -14.43 0.95
CA MET A 45 -2.89 -14.98 1.65
C MET A 45 -3.27 -16.21 2.48
N LYS A 46 -4.40 -16.16 3.20
CA LYS A 46 -4.92 -17.32 3.95
C LYS A 46 -5.26 -18.49 3.04
N GLU A 47 -6.03 -18.25 1.98
CA GLU A 47 -6.43 -19.29 1.03
C GLU A 47 -5.24 -19.97 0.35
N ARG A 48 -4.17 -19.23 0.11
CA ARG A 48 -2.95 -19.73 -0.53
C ARG A 48 -1.94 -20.30 0.45
N GLY A 49 -2.20 -20.29 1.75
CA GLY A 49 -1.29 -20.78 2.77
C GLY A 49 -0.09 -19.87 3.06
N TYR A 50 -0.16 -18.61 2.68
CA TYR A 50 0.90 -17.61 2.87
C TYR A 50 0.64 -16.64 4.02
N GLU A 51 -0.33 -16.91 4.88
CA GLU A 51 -0.70 -16.01 5.99
C GLU A 51 0.48 -15.65 6.90
N GLY A 52 1.36 -16.61 7.16
CA GLY A 52 2.57 -16.40 7.97
C GLY A 52 3.80 -15.92 7.19
N ALA A 53 3.70 -15.74 5.88
CA ALA A 53 4.83 -15.28 5.08
C ALA A 53 5.17 -13.82 5.41
N PRO A 54 6.47 -13.47 5.55
CA PRO A 54 6.85 -12.09 5.81
C PRO A 54 6.52 -11.18 4.64
N VAL A 55 6.18 -9.93 4.91
CA VAL A 55 6.09 -8.89 3.89
C VAL A 55 7.50 -8.46 3.47
N PHE A 56 7.62 -7.87 2.28
CA PHE A 56 8.95 -7.49 1.75
C PHE A 56 9.69 -6.49 2.65
N ASP A 57 8.99 -5.55 3.25
CA ASP A 57 9.50 -4.59 4.22
C ASP A 57 8.32 -3.99 5.00
N PRO A 58 8.13 -4.34 6.27
CA PRO A 58 7.01 -3.84 7.08
C PRO A 58 6.93 -2.31 7.18
N GLU A 59 8.08 -1.64 7.20
CA GLU A 59 8.17 -0.17 7.26
C GLU A 59 7.65 0.51 5.98
N ARG A 60 7.48 -0.24 4.91
CA ARG A 60 7.04 0.23 3.60
C ARG A 60 5.66 -0.30 3.20
N VAL A 61 4.91 -0.82 4.15
CA VAL A 61 3.55 -1.32 3.93
C VAL A 61 2.59 -0.65 4.88
N LEU A 62 1.55 -0.03 4.33
CA LEU A 62 0.49 0.64 5.07
C LEU A 62 -0.85 -0.03 4.79
N PHE A 63 -1.56 -0.36 5.85
CA PHE A 63 -2.98 -0.69 5.80
C PHE A 63 -3.76 0.48 6.41
N ALA A 64 -4.67 1.07 5.67
CA ALA A 64 -5.47 2.19 6.12
C ALA A 64 -6.96 1.93 5.92
N ASN A 65 -7.75 2.22 6.94
CA ASN A 65 -9.20 2.26 6.84
C ASN A 65 -9.64 3.70 6.58
N GLU A 66 -10.26 3.93 5.43
CA GLU A 66 -10.65 5.28 5.02
C GLU A 66 -11.98 5.72 5.61
N PHE A 67 -12.88 4.77 5.87
CA PHE A 67 -14.21 5.08 6.35
C PHE A 67 -14.24 5.27 7.87
N GLY A 68 -14.95 6.32 8.29
CA GLY A 68 -15.19 6.64 9.70
C GLY A 68 -16.12 5.62 10.36
N PRO A 69 -17.35 5.99 10.78
CA PRO A 69 -18.22 5.05 11.45
C PRO A 69 -18.49 3.82 10.60
N VAL A 70 -18.22 2.66 11.17
CA VAL A 70 -18.38 1.38 10.47
C VAL A 70 -19.87 1.09 10.28
N PRO A 71 -20.40 1.05 9.04
CA PRO A 71 -21.83 0.98 8.80
C PRO A 71 -22.45 -0.40 9.04
N THR A 72 -21.64 -1.48 8.99
CA THR A 72 -22.13 -2.86 9.15
C THR A 72 -21.16 -3.72 9.94
N ARG A 73 -21.68 -4.85 10.48
CA ARG A 73 -20.88 -5.86 11.17
C ARG A 73 -19.84 -6.49 10.22
N GLU A 74 -20.21 -6.71 8.98
CA GLU A 74 -19.33 -7.31 7.96
C GLU A 74 -18.10 -6.44 7.75
N ILE A 75 -18.29 -5.13 7.59
CA ILE A 75 -17.19 -4.18 7.43
C ILE A 75 -16.34 -4.11 8.70
N ALA A 76 -16.97 -4.14 9.88
CA ALA A 76 -16.24 -4.19 11.15
C ALA A 76 -15.33 -5.43 11.24
N ASN A 77 -15.83 -6.58 10.80
CA ASN A 77 -15.05 -7.82 10.77
C ASN A 77 -13.89 -7.73 9.77
N GLU A 78 -14.09 -7.10 8.63
CA GLU A 78 -13.02 -6.87 7.65
C GLU A 78 -11.94 -5.93 8.18
N HIS A 79 -12.33 -4.86 8.87
CA HIS A 79 -11.38 -3.97 9.54
C HIS A 79 -10.58 -4.70 10.61
N ALA A 80 -11.24 -5.53 11.43
CA ALA A 80 -10.56 -6.33 12.45
C ALA A 80 -9.58 -7.33 11.83
N LEU A 81 -9.97 -8.01 10.77
CA LEU A 81 -9.12 -8.95 10.03
C LEU A 81 -7.86 -8.26 9.48
N THR A 82 -8.04 -7.11 8.86
CA THR A 82 -6.94 -6.34 8.28
C THR A 82 -6.00 -5.80 9.35
N ARG A 83 -6.56 -5.28 10.44
CA ARG A 83 -5.76 -4.80 11.59
C ARG A 83 -4.92 -5.92 12.19
N GLU A 84 -5.52 -7.07 12.43
CA GLU A 84 -4.81 -8.23 12.98
C GLU A 84 -3.64 -8.64 12.09
N TYR A 85 -3.85 -8.70 10.78
CA TYR A 85 -2.79 -8.99 9.82
C TYR A 85 -1.69 -7.93 9.83
N ALA A 86 -2.05 -6.64 9.76
CA ALA A 86 -1.08 -5.55 9.79
C ALA A 86 -0.23 -5.57 11.07
N CYS A 87 -0.86 -5.75 12.23
CA CYS A 87 -0.17 -5.82 13.51
C CYS A 87 0.73 -7.06 13.61
N SER A 88 0.27 -8.23 13.18
CA SER A 88 1.06 -9.46 13.22
C SER A 88 2.28 -9.43 12.29
N HIS A 89 2.23 -8.65 11.23
CA HIS A 89 3.33 -8.47 10.26
C HIS A 89 4.13 -7.18 10.50
N SER A 90 3.83 -6.46 11.57
CA SER A 90 4.49 -5.19 11.93
C SER A 90 4.39 -4.09 10.87
N CYS A 91 3.35 -4.12 10.06
CA CYS A 91 3.07 -3.09 9.07
C CYS A 91 2.47 -1.84 9.71
N HIS A 92 2.52 -0.72 9.00
CA HIS A 92 1.82 0.48 9.41
C HIS A 92 0.31 0.27 9.35
N TRP A 93 -0.39 0.84 10.34
CA TRP A 93 -1.84 0.78 10.44
C TRP A 93 -2.43 2.15 10.73
N GLU A 94 -3.42 2.56 9.96
CA GLU A 94 -4.19 3.77 10.19
C GLU A 94 -5.67 3.44 10.39
N GLU A 95 -6.22 3.88 11.51
CA GLU A 95 -7.61 3.64 11.88
C GLU A 95 -8.57 4.45 11.01
N GLY A 96 -9.80 3.93 10.85
CA GLY A 96 -10.88 4.64 10.18
C GLY A 96 -11.17 6.00 10.81
N GLY A 97 -11.38 7.00 9.96
CA GLY A 97 -11.66 8.36 10.39
C GLY A 97 -10.44 9.25 10.61
N THR A 98 -9.23 8.72 10.48
CA THR A 98 -7.98 9.51 10.58
C THR A 98 -7.58 10.17 9.27
N GLY A 99 -8.17 9.75 8.15
CA GLY A 99 -7.91 10.29 6.82
C GLY A 99 -7.97 9.22 5.74
N HIS A 100 -7.89 9.66 4.50
CA HIS A 100 -7.81 8.75 3.36
C HIS A 100 -6.39 8.22 3.17
N VAL A 101 -6.26 7.00 2.63
CA VAL A 101 -4.97 6.37 2.38
C VAL A 101 -4.07 7.25 1.51
N HIS A 102 -4.63 7.90 0.50
CA HIS A 102 -3.86 8.81 -0.37
C HIS A 102 -3.30 10.02 0.39
N ALA A 103 -4.06 10.58 1.33
CA ALA A 103 -3.60 11.68 2.17
C ALA A 103 -2.49 11.21 3.13
N HIS A 104 -2.63 10.04 3.74
CA HIS A 104 -1.58 9.46 4.59
C HIS A 104 -0.29 9.25 3.81
N VAL A 105 -0.36 8.64 2.63
CA VAL A 105 0.82 8.41 1.78
C VAL A 105 1.48 9.72 1.38
N SER A 106 0.68 10.73 0.97
CA SER A 106 1.21 12.00 0.49
C SER A 106 1.85 12.87 1.57
N VAL A 107 1.42 12.74 2.82
CA VAL A 107 1.84 13.63 3.91
C VAL A 107 2.66 12.90 4.96
N SER A 108 2.13 11.81 5.52
CA SER A 108 2.74 11.13 6.67
C SER A 108 3.84 10.16 6.27
N TYR A 109 3.75 9.53 5.09
CA TYR A 109 4.68 8.50 4.63
C TYR A 109 5.53 8.91 3.42
N THR A 110 5.46 10.16 2.99
CA THR A 110 6.23 10.68 1.85
C THR A 110 7.73 10.46 2.01
N HIS A 111 8.26 10.59 3.20
CA HIS A 111 9.69 10.38 3.49
C HIS A 111 10.18 8.96 3.20
N LEU A 112 9.27 7.97 3.17
CA LEU A 112 9.60 6.56 2.85
C LEU A 112 9.62 6.30 1.35
N THR A 113 9.01 7.18 0.55
CA THR A 113 8.85 7.01 -0.90
C THR A 113 9.74 7.93 -1.72
N LEU A 114 10.21 9.04 -1.15
CA LEU A 114 11.09 9.99 -1.82
C LEU A 114 12.57 9.65 -1.57
N PRO A 115 13.42 9.88 -2.58
CA PRO A 115 14.87 9.77 -2.38
C PRO A 115 15.32 10.72 -1.27
N THR A 116 16.04 10.22 -0.31
CA THR A 116 16.70 11.02 0.72
C THR A 116 18.08 11.41 0.20
N ASN A 117 18.23 12.63 -0.18
CA ASN A 117 19.55 13.17 -0.53
C ASN A 117 20.24 13.71 0.69
#